data_b3d6908100f83f78d77009480e454cb3
#
_entry.id   b3d6908100f83f78d77009480e454cb3
#
_cell.length_a   1.000
_cell.length_b   1.000
_cell.length_c   1.000
_cell.angle_alpha   90.00
_cell.angle_beta   90.00
_cell.angle_gamma   90.00
#
_symmetry.space_group_name_H-M   'P 1'
#
loop_
_entity.id
_entity.type
_entity.pdbx_description
1 polymer ?
#
loop_
_entity_poly.entity_id
_entity_poly.type
_entity_poly.pdbx_seq_one_letter_code
_entity_poly.pdbx_strand_id
1 'polypeptide(L)'
;MIAAIVAAAGSGERFGASIPKALINLGDRTLLEHAISSLSAVADQIVVTAPAGFEDQIRALVGDAVTVVTGGATRSDSVRAGLAAIDGADFVLVHDAARALASRELAASVVAALHAGDVAVVPALPVVDTLQNVGADGYVVTAVDRAPLRRIQTPQGFSYAVLKSIHESASDATDDSTLALNAGHKVRVVAGEERALKITTPSDLATALTFLGDATTFSTGVGVDAHAFGAGRQLWLAGLHWPDEVGVEGHSDGDVAAHAICDALFAATGLGDLGSNFGTSRPEYAGASGVTLLKETYVLISSAGYSISHISVQIIGNRPRIGARRAEAISTLSQALGGAEVAILATTTDGMGLTGEGKGIAAIASALVIKR
;
A
#
# COMPACT_ATOMS: atom_id res chain seq x y z
N MET A 1 -23.98 9.85 25.40
CA MET A 1 -22.94 10.38 24.51
C MET A 1 -21.66 9.57 24.66
N ILE A 2 -21.01 9.24 23.55
CA ILE A 2 -19.73 8.50 23.51
C ILE A 2 -18.64 9.45 23.04
N ALA A 3 -17.57 9.62 23.81
CA ALA A 3 -16.39 10.35 23.37
C ALA A 3 -15.25 9.37 23.05
N ALA A 4 -14.32 9.79 22.19
CA ALA A 4 -13.12 9.04 21.89
C ALA A 4 -11.88 9.92 22.07
N ILE A 5 -10.84 9.39 22.71
CA ILE A 5 -9.52 10.00 22.82
C ILE A 5 -8.56 9.22 21.92
N VAL A 6 -7.97 9.87 20.93
CA VAL A 6 -6.94 9.28 20.09
C VAL A 6 -5.56 9.74 20.60
N ALA A 7 -4.83 8.82 21.20
CA ALA A 7 -3.48 9.08 21.72
C ALA A 7 -2.47 9.13 20.56
N ALA A 8 -2.08 10.33 20.15
CA ALA A 8 -1.18 10.59 19.03
C ALA A 8 0.14 11.27 19.43
N ALA A 9 0.36 11.59 20.71
CA ALA A 9 1.53 12.33 21.22
C ALA A 9 2.86 11.55 21.25
N GLY A 10 2.87 10.25 20.87
CA GLY A 10 4.09 9.43 20.89
C GLY A 10 5.16 9.88 19.90
N SER A 11 6.40 10.04 20.36
CA SER A 11 7.56 10.52 19.59
C SER A 11 7.92 9.64 18.38
N GLY A 12 7.63 8.33 18.42
CA GLY A 12 7.99 7.40 17.35
C GLY A 12 9.48 7.07 17.22
N GLU A 13 10.29 7.27 18.26
CA GLU A 13 11.75 7.05 18.26
C GLU A 13 12.17 5.71 17.65
N ARG A 14 11.46 4.63 17.96
CA ARG A 14 11.71 3.29 17.40
C ARG A 14 11.43 3.18 15.88
N PHE A 15 10.76 4.16 15.31
CA PHE A 15 10.48 4.21 13.88
C PHE A 15 11.61 4.89 13.08
N GLY A 16 12.50 5.66 13.76
CA GLY A 16 13.60 6.39 13.14
C GLY A 16 13.16 7.54 12.24
N ALA A 17 11.90 7.97 12.31
CA ALA A 17 11.37 9.06 11.50
C ALA A 17 11.60 10.43 12.17
N SER A 18 11.80 11.46 11.35
CA SER A 18 11.91 12.86 11.78
C SER A 18 10.57 13.53 12.09
N ILE A 19 9.46 12.83 11.85
CA ILE A 19 8.09 13.30 12.06
C ILE A 19 7.38 12.44 13.12
N PRO A 20 6.37 12.97 13.84
CA PRO A 20 5.57 12.19 14.76
C PRO A 20 4.97 10.96 14.09
N LYS A 21 4.98 9.83 14.80
CA LYS A 21 4.52 8.55 14.27
C LYS A 21 3.08 8.60 13.75
N ALA A 22 2.19 9.32 14.40
CA ALA A 22 0.80 9.47 14.00
C ALA A 22 0.62 10.10 12.60
N LEU A 23 1.63 10.85 12.12
CA LEU A 23 1.66 11.50 10.81
C LEU A 23 2.34 10.67 9.71
N ILE A 24 2.79 9.47 10.02
CA ILE A 24 3.35 8.55 9.02
C ILE A 24 2.21 8.04 8.13
N ASN A 25 2.44 8.02 6.82
CA ASN A 25 1.46 7.51 5.86
C ASN A 25 1.39 5.98 5.90
N LEU A 26 0.17 5.48 5.80
CA LEU A 26 -0.19 4.10 5.57
C LEU A 26 -1.14 4.06 4.35
N GLY A 27 -0.60 3.76 3.19
CA GLY A 27 -1.28 3.99 1.93
C GLY A 27 -1.41 5.49 1.62
N ASP A 28 -2.59 5.92 1.25
CA ASP A 28 -2.94 7.32 0.90
C ASP A 28 -3.27 8.22 2.11
N ARG A 29 -3.33 7.68 3.33
CA ARG A 29 -3.72 8.37 4.55
C ARG A 29 -2.71 8.16 5.67
N THR A 30 -2.68 9.09 6.64
CA THR A 30 -1.84 8.94 7.83
C THR A 30 -2.41 7.90 8.81
N LEU A 31 -1.56 7.39 9.71
CA LEU A 31 -2.02 6.50 10.80
C LEU A 31 -3.13 7.16 11.63
N LEU A 32 -3.04 8.48 11.86
CA LEU A 32 -4.03 9.24 12.60
C LEU A 32 -5.39 9.30 11.89
N GLU A 33 -5.41 9.56 10.59
CA GLU A 33 -6.65 9.62 9.81
C GLU A 33 -7.36 8.26 9.78
N HIS A 34 -6.61 7.17 9.64
CA HIS A 34 -7.17 5.83 9.75
C HIS A 34 -7.80 5.58 11.12
N ALA A 35 -7.07 5.90 12.21
CA ALA A 35 -7.55 5.70 13.58
C ALA A 35 -8.83 6.52 13.86
N ILE A 36 -8.89 7.78 13.41
CA ILE A 36 -10.11 8.61 13.54
C ILE A 36 -11.27 8.00 12.76
N SER A 37 -11.03 7.56 11.52
CA SER A 37 -12.08 6.98 10.68
C SER A 37 -12.75 5.75 11.29
N SER A 38 -12.00 4.94 12.05
CA SER A 38 -12.57 3.77 12.75
C SER A 38 -13.51 4.14 13.90
N LEU A 39 -13.27 5.28 14.54
CA LEU A 39 -14.02 5.76 15.69
C LEU A 39 -15.22 6.65 15.31
N SER A 40 -15.16 7.34 14.17
CA SER A 40 -16.18 8.29 13.71
C SER A 40 -17.59 7.68 13.55
N ALA A 41 -17.67 6.36 13.41
CA ALA A 41 -18.95 5.66 13.29
C ALA A 41 -19.64 5.41 14.65
N VAL A 42 -18.90 5.51 15.77
CA VAL A 42 -19.39 5.14 17.11
C VAL A 42 -19.23 6.24 18.15
N ALA A 43 -18.42 7.26 17.88
CA ALA A 43 -18.16 8.37 18.81
C ALA A 43 -18.85 9.66 18.35
N ASP A 44 -19.53 10.31 19.28
CA ASP A 44 -20.18 11.61 19.08
C ASP A 44 -19.17 12.78 19.15
N GLN A 45 -18.08 12.59 19.91
CA GLN A 45 -16.98 13.55 20.05
C GLN A 45 -15.63 12.82 19.92
N ILE A 46 -14.70 13.40 19.17
CA ILE A 46 -13.33 12.88 19.05
C ILE A 46 -12.34 13.95 19.50
N VAL A 47 -11.44 13.57 20.41
CA VAL A 47 -10.33 14.38 20.90
C VAL A 47 -9.02 13.71 20.52
N VAL A 48 -8.13 14.43 19.85
CA VAL A 48 -6.77 13.99 19.51
C VAL A 48 -5.78 14.65 20.44
N THR A 49 -4.92 13.85 21.09
CA THR A 49 -3.82 14.39 21.87
C THR A 49 -2.55 14.41 21.02
N ALA A 50 -2.19 15.61 20.56
CA ALA A 50 -1.09 15.86 19.62
C ALA A 50 0.27 15.97 20.33
N PRO A 51 1.39 15.64 19.65
CA PRO A 51 2.71 16.00 20.14
C PRO A 51 2.85 17.54 20.20
N ALA A 52 3.57 18.05 21.22
CA ALA A 52 3.84 19.47 21.36
C ALA A 52 4.50 20.05 20.10
N GLY A 53 3.95 21.16 19.58
CA GLY A 53 4.41 21.84 18.37
C GLY A 53 3.84 21.27 17.04
N PHE A 54 3.00 20.24 17.08
CA PHE A 54 2.34 19.67 15.90
C PHE A 54 0.82 19.87 15.89
N GLU A 55 0.28 20.62 16.86
CA GLU A 55 -1.16 20.80 17.04
C GLU A 55 -1.82 21.43 15.82
N ASP A 56 -1.22 22.47 15.25
CA ASP A 56 -1.77 23.18 14.08
C ASP A 56 -1.72 22.30 12.82
N GLN A 57 -0.65 21.53 12.63
CA GLN A 57 -0.55 20.59 11.53
C GLN A 57 -1.62 19.50 11.64
N ILE A 58 -1.86 18.99 12.86
CA ILE A 58 -2.89 17.97 13.10
C ILE A 58 -4.28 18.57 12.92
N ARG A 59 -4.55 19.81 13.40
CA ARG A 59 -5.85 20.50 13.14
C ARG A 59 -6.12 20.64 11.65
N ALA A 60 -5.12 21.06 10.88
CA ALA A 60 -5.25 21.19 9.42
C ALA A 60 -5.54 19.82 8.74
N LEU A 61 -5.02 18.75 9.29
CA LEU A 61 -5.22 17.38 8.76
C LEU A 61 -6.61 16.82 9.08
N VAL A 62 -7.09 16.99 10.34
CA VAL A 62 -8.31 16.33 10.84
C VAL A 62 -9.57 17.19 10.72
N GLY A 63 -9.42 18.49 10.48
CA GLY A 63 -10.53 19.47 10.34
C GLY A 63 -11.20 19.82 11.67
N ASP A 64 -12.17 20.73 11.58
CA ASP A 64 -12.81 21.38 12.74
C ASP A 64 -13.75 20.44 13.56
N ALA A 65 -14.12 19.30 13.00
CA ALA A 65 -14.97 18.31 13.68
C ALA A 65 -14.24 17.54 14.80
N VAL A 66 -12.91 17.65 14.88
CA VAL A 66 -12.05 16.94 15.83
C VAL A 66 -11.37 17.95 16.74
N THR A 67 -11.53 17.78 18.05
CA THR A 67 -10.84 18.60 19.03
C THR A 67 -9.37 18.17 19.14
N VAL A 68 -8.42 19.11 18.99
CA VAL A 68 -7.00 18.81 19.12
C VAL A 68 -6.42 19.53 20.32
N VAL A 69 -5.83 18.75 21.24
CA VAL A 69 -5.17 19.25 22.45
C VAL A 69 -3.71 18.78 22.49
N THR A 70 -2.84 19.49 23.18
CA THR A 70 -1.48 19.04 23.40
C THR A 70 -1.47 17.84 24.34
N GLY A 71 -0.80 16.76 23.96
CA GLY A 71 -0.57 15.60 24.81
C GLY A 71 0.51 15.85 25.87
N GLY A 72 0.60 14.96 26.85
CA GLY A 72 1.59 15.05 27.92
C GLY A 72 2.86 14.27 27.65
N ALA A 73 3.74 14.25 28.63
CA ALA A 73 5.04 13.54 28.59
C ALA A 73 4.87 12.02 28.54
N THR A 74 3.81 11.50 29.14
CA THR A 74 3.47 10.08 29.16
C THR A 74 2.17 9.81 28.42
N ARG A 75 1.88 8.52 28.17
CA ARG A 75 0.58 8.12 27.59
C ARG A 75 -0.58 8.49 28.54
N SER A 76 -0.40 8.28 29.82
CA SER A 76 -1.40 8.63 30.84
C SER A 76 -1.64 10.13 30.92
N ASP A 77 -0.59 10.96 30.80
CA ASP A 77 -0.74 12.44 30.73
C ASP A 77 -1.52 12.85 29.49
N SER A 78 -1.26 12.22 28.37
CA SER A 78 -2.00 12.48 27.13
C SER A 78 -3.49 12.13 27.29
N VAL A 79 -3.82 10.98 27.90
CA VAL A 79 -5.21 10.61 28.18
C VAL A 79 -5.88 11.60 29.14
N ARG A 80 -5.17 12.07 30.19
CA ARG A 80 -5.66 13.13 31.09
C ARG A 80 -5.98 14.44 30.35
N ALA A 81 -5.08 14.85 29.45
CA ALA A 81 -5.32 16.05 28.63
C ALA A 81 -6.54 15.87 27.72
N GLY A 82 -6.72 14.68 27.14
CA GLY A 82 -7.91 14.35 26.35
C GLY A 82 -9.19 14.36 27.15
N LEU A 83 -9.17 13.76 28.37
CA LEU A 83 -10.31 13.74 29.29
C LEU A 83 -10.76 15.16 29.70
N ALA A 84 -9.81 16.08 29.91
CA ALA A 84 -10.11 17.46 30.27
C ALA A 84 -10.82 18.26 29.15
N ALA A 85 -10.75 17.76 27.91
CA ALA A 85 -11.39 18.37 26.74
C ALA A 85 -12.75 17.73 26.38
N ILE A 86 -13.18 16.71 27.14
CA ILE A 86 -14.46 16.03 26.95
C ILE A 86 -15.50 16.66 27.90
N ASP A 87 -16.64 16.99 27.34
CA ASP A 87 -17.77 17.52 28.10
C ASP A 87 -19.01 16.59 27.96
N GLY A 88 -19.49 16.10 29.09
CA GLY A 88 -20.79 15.42 29.19
C GLY A 88 -20.87 14.00 28.59
N ALA A 89 -19.79 13.22 28.54
CA ALA A 89 -19.82 11.85 28.01
C ALA A 89 -20.32 10.82 29.07
N ASP A 90 -21.02 9.78 28.61
CA ASP A 90 -21.35 8.59 29.39
C ASP A 90 -20.20 7.58 29.32
N PHE A 91 -19.65 7.40 28.11
CA PHE A 91 -18.57 6.46 27.82
C PHE A 91 -17.43 7.15 27.09
N VAL A 92 -16.21 6.65 27.31
CA VAL A 92 -15.00 7.11 26.61
C VAL A 92 -14.25 5.92 26.02
N LEU A 93 -13.90 6.02 24.75
CA LEU A 93 -12.98 5.13 24.07
C LEU A 93 -11.58 5.75 24.08
N VAL A 94 -10.57 5.02 24.53
CA VAL A 94 -9.16 5.42 24.42
C VAL A 94 -8.50 4.58 23.36
N HIS A 95 -7.96 5.23 22.32
CA HIS A 95 -7.40 4.56 21.16
C HIS A 95 -6.00 5.05 20.83
N ASP A 96 -5.09 4.12 20.58
CA ASP A 96 -3.74 4.43 20.11
C ASP A 96 -3.77 4.74 18.60
N ALA A 97 -3.34 5.92 18.15
CA ALA A 97 -3.19 6.25 16.72
C ALA A 97 -2.31 5.22 15.96
N ALA A 98 -1.43 4.55 16.67
CA ALA A 98 -0.58 3.48 16.14
C ALA A 98 -1.32 2.17 15.81
N ARG A 99 -2.60 2.03 16.15
CA ARG A 99 -3.46 0.91 15.75
C ARG A 99 -4.43 1.34 14.66
N ALA A 100 -3.89 2.00 13.67
CA ALA A 100 -4.58 2.66 12.58
C ALA A 100 -5.68 1.81 11.90
N LEU A 101 -5.50 0.49 11.82
CA LEU A 101 -6.39 -0.42 11.11
C LEU A 101 -7.40 -1.15 12.01
N ALA A 102 -7.58 -0.74 13.28
CA ALA A 102 -8.70 -1.23 14.08
C ALA A 102 -10.02 -0.95 13.33
N SER A 103 -10.91 -1.95 13.23
CA SER A 103 -12.14 -1.79 12.48
C SER A 103 -13.21 -1.01 13.25
N ARG A 104 -14.24 -0.54 12.53
CA ARG A 104 -15.43 0.04 13.13
C ARG A 104 -16.21 -1.00 13.95
N GLU A 105 -16.21 -2.23 13.49
CA GLU A 105 -16.84 -3.38 14.12
C GLU A 105 -16.18 -3.67 15.47
N LEU A 106 -14.85 -3.55 15.56
CA LEU A 106 -14.14 -3.67 16.82
C LEU A 106 -14.55 -2.58 17.80
N ALA A 107 -14.57 -1.32 17.36
CA ALA A 107 -15.01 -0.21 18.20
C ALA A 107 -16.49 -0.39 18.64
N ALA A 108 -17.36 -0.82 17.73
CA ALA A 108 -18.76 -1.10 18.05
C ALA A 108 -18.93 -2.25 19.06
N SER A 109 -18.10 -3.29 19.01
CA SER A 109 -18.15 -4.39 19.98
C SER A 109 -17.79 -3.94 21.41
N VAL A 110 -16.82 -3.03 21.53
CA VAL A 110 -16.46 -2.41 22.80
C VAL A 110 -17.60 -1.56 23.33
N VAL A 111 -18.22 -0.72 22.50
CA VAL A 111 -19.38 0.10 22.86
C VAL A 111 -20.57 -0.75 23.28
N ALA A 112 -20.84 -1.85 22.56
CA ALA A 112 -21.94 -2.76 22.91
C ALA A 112 -21.78 -3.37 24.31
N ALA A 113 -20.56 -3.75 24.70
CA ALA A 113 -20.28 -4.28 26.03
C ALA A 113 -20.45 -3.21 27.13
N LEU A 114 -20.06 -1.95 26.86
CA LEU A 114 -20.33 -0.83 27.79
C LEU A 114 -21.84 -0.61 27.98
N HIS A 115 -22.62 -0.64 26.91
CA HIS A 115 -24.09 -0.53 26.99
C HIS A 115 -24.71 -1.73 27.69
N ALA A 116 -24.09 -2.89 27.68
CA ALA A 116 -24.52 -4.07 28.43
C ALA A 116 -24.23 -4.00 29.95
N GLY A 117 -23.56 -2.92 30.40
CA GLY A 117 -23.30 -2.64 31.83
C GLY A 117 -21.85 -2.87 32.29
N ASP A 118 -20.95 -3.25 31.39
CA ASP A 118 -19.53 -3.31 31.73
C ASP A 118 -18.96 -1.88 31.88
N VAL A 119 -18.11 -1.65 32.88
CA VAL A 119 -17.53 -0.32 33.16
C VAL A 119 -16.13 -0.12 32.55
N ALA A 120 -15.49 -1.19 32.15
CA ALA A 120 -14.20 -1.21 31.46
C ALA A 120 -14.15 -2.41 30.50
N VAL A 121 -13.79 -2.17 29.23
CA VAL A 121 -13.82 -3.16 28.16
C VAL A 121 -12.56 -3.02 27.30
N VAL A 122 -11.93 -4.15 26.97
CA VAL A 122 -10.75 -4.19 26.10
C VAL A 122 -10.89 -5.26 25.03
N PRO A 123 -10.52 -4.96 23.78
CA PRO A 123 -10.35 -6.00 22.77
C PRO A 123 -9.03 -6.73 22.99
N ALA A 124 -9.02 -8.05 22.77
CA ALA A 124 -7.81 -8.82 22.94
C ALA A 124 -7.75 -10.06 22.05
N LEU A 125 -6.54 -10.47 21.72
CA LEU A 125 -6.22 -11.68 20.99
C LEU A 125 -5.57 -12.72 21.92
N PRO A 126 -5.74 -14.02 21.68
CA PRO A 126 -4.98 -15.06 22.35
C PRO A 126 -3.48 -14.94 22.05
N VAL A 127 -2.64 -15.42 22.95
CA VAL A 127 -1.20 -15.55 22.70
C VAL A 127 -0.97 -16.92 22.06
N VAL A 128 -0.46 -16.91 20.82
CA VAL A 128 -0.19 -18.14 20.06
C VAL A 128 1.24 -18.63 20.19
N ASP A 129 2.19 -17.75 20.48
CA ASP A 129 3.60 -18.09 20.65
C ASP A 129 3.88 -18.66 22.04
N THR A 130 4.95 -19.44 22.17
CA THR A 130 5.49 -19.86 23.47
C THR A 130 6.12 -18.67 24.17
N LEU A 131 5.73 -18.42 25.42
CA LEU A 131 6.31 -17.38 26.26
C LEU A 131 7.22 -17.97 27.32
N GLN A 132 8.35 -17.32 27.56
CA GLN A 132 9.33 -17.70 28.56
C GLN A 132 9.86 -16.46 29.27
N ASN A 133 10.07 -16.56 30.57
CA ASN A 133 10.83 -15.56 31.33
C ASN A 133 12.32 -15.77 31.08
N VAL A 134 13.03 -14.69 30.77
CA VAL A 134 14.49 -14.68 30.54
C VAL A 134 15.14 -13.85 31.62
N GLY A 135 16.19 -14.38 32.25
CA GLY A 135 16.99 -13.67 33.23
C GLY A 135 17.85 -12.56 32.62
N ALA A 136 18.41 -11.71 33.47
CA ALA A 136 19.30 -10.62 33.02
C ALA A 136 20.58 -11.13 32.31
N ASP A 137 20.95 -12.39 32.55
CA ASP A 137 22.06 -13.12 31.93
C ASP A 137 21.73 -13.69 30.53
N GLY A 138 20.48 -13.51 30.07
CA GLY A 138 20.02 -13.98 28.76
C GLY A 138 19.56 -15.44 28.72
N TYR A 139 19.54 -16.16 29.85
CA TYR A 139 19.07 -17.54 29.91
C TYR A 139 17.57 -17.62 30.26
N VAL A 140 16.90 -18.65 29.73
CA VAL A 140 15.51 -18.97 30.08
C VAL A 140 15.43 -19.43 31.52
N VAL A 141 14.56 -18.78 32.33
CA VAL A 141 14.33 -19.10 33.73
C VAL A 141 13.10 -19.99 33.92
N THR A 142 11.98 -19.62 33.30
CA THR A 142 10.72 -20.38 33.41
C THR A 142 9.88 -20.25 32.12
N ALA A 143 9.09 -21.28 31.83
CA ALA A 143 8.03 -21.23 30.86
C ALA A 143 6.80 -20.53 31.47
N VAL A 144 6.05 -19.79 30.66
CA VAL A 144 4.80 -19.11 31.03
C VAL A 144 3.62 -19.86 30.37
N ASP A 145 2.62 -20.22 31.17
CA ASP A 145 1.37 -20.74 30.62
C ASP A 145 0.65 -19.61 29.79
N ARG A 146 0.57 -19.81 28.51
CA ARG A 146 -0.04 -18.82 27.61
C ARG A 146 -1.57 -18.92 27.52
N ALA A 147 -2.18 -20.02 27.96
CA ALA A 147 -3.60 -20.27 27.82
C ALA A 147 -4.47 -19.13 28.40
N PRO A 148 -4.20 -18.58 29.60
CA PRO A 148 -4.95 -17.44 30.13
C PRO A 148 -4.49 -16.08 29.59
N LEU A 149 -3.37 -15.99 28.87
CA LEU A 149 -2.80 -14.71 28.45
C LEU A 149 -3.50 -14.17 27.20
N ARG A 150 -3.58 -12.85 27.14
CA ARG A 150 -4.18 -12.11 26.00
C ARG A 150 -3.28 -10.95 25.59
N ARG A 151 -3.20 -10.70 24.29
CA ARG A 151 -2.59 -9.49 23.70
C ARG A 151 -3.65 -8.40 23.66
N ILE A 152 -3.57 -7.44 24.56
CA ILE A 152 -4.55 -6.36 24.69
C ILE A 152 -4.38 -5.37 23.53
N GLN A 153 -5.51 -4.93 22.99
CA GLN A 153 -5.57 -3.97 21.90
C GLN A 153 -6.36 -2.71 22.31
N THR A 154 -6.51 -1.78 21.40
CA THR A 154 -7.39 -0.60 21.50
C THR A 154 -8.27 -0.51 20.26
N PRO A 155 -9.48 0.14 20.34
CA PRO A 155 -9.93 1.04 21.42
C PRO A 155 -10.30 0.31 22.71
N GLN A 156 -9.88 0.87 23.87
CA GLN A 156 -10.34 0.45 25.17
C GLN A 156 -11.51 1.34 25.59
N GLY A 157 -12.58 0.76 26.09
CA GLY A 157 -13.80 1.50 26.46
C GLY A 157 -14.00 1.54 27.95
N PHE A 158 -14.48 2.68 28.44
CA PHE A 158 -14.75 2.89 29.88
C PHE A 158 -16.00 3.72 30.10
N SER A 159 -16.69 3.55 31.24
CA SER A 159 -17.55 4.60 31.70
C SER A 159 -16.73 5.86 31.99
N TYR A 160 -17.23 7.04 31.62
CA TYR A 160 -16.51 8.31 31.81
C TYR A 160 -16.08 8.52 33.27
N ALA A 161 -17.00 8.26 34.21
CA ALA A 161 -16.74 8.43 35.63
C ALA A 161 -15.57 7.53 36.13
N VAL A 162 -15.53 6.27 35.67
CA VAL A 162 -14.43 5.33 36.04
C VAL A 162 -13.12 5.80 35.44
N LEU A 163 -13.08 6.11 34.14
CA LEU A 163 -11.84 6.54 33.49
C LEU A 163 -11.27 7.82 34.14
N LYS A 164 -12.14 8.79 34.42
CA LYS A 164 -11.75 10.04 35.09
C LYS A 164 -11.18 9.75 36.48
N SER A 165 -11.86 8.97 37.32
CA SER A 165 -11.44 8.65 38.67
C SER A 165 -10.09 7.92 38.72
N ILE A 166 -9.84 6.94 37.83
CA ILE A 166 -8.57 6.20 37.81
C ILE A 166 -7.40 7.07 37.35
N HIS A 167 -7.64 8.05 36.46
CA HIS A 167 -6.62 9.01 36.03
C HIS A 167 -6.34 10.14 37.02
N GLU A 168 -7.27 10.46 37.92
CA GLU A 168 -7.07 11.41 39.01
C GLU A 168 -6.23 10.80 40.16
N SER A 169 -6.32 9.48 40.39
CA SER A 169 -5.74 8.79 41.53
C SER A 169 -4.48 7.99 41.26
N ALA A 170 -4.14 7.71 40.00
CA ALA A 170 -3.10 6.75 39.66
C ALA A 170 -1.78 7.36 39.19
N SER A 171 -0.68 6.63 39.45
CA SER A 171 0.61 6.73 38.79
C SER A 171 0.53 6.15 37.37
N ASP A 172 1.56 6.37 36.56
CA ASP A 172 1.65 5.86 35.19
C ASP A 172 1.44 4.34 35.08
N ALA A 173 0.72 3.93 34.04
CA ALA A 173 0.57 2.54 33.64
C ALA A 173 0.76 2.39 32.12
N THR A 174 0.98 1.16 31.69
CA THR A 174 1.20 0.82 30.28
C THR A 174 -0.07 0.99 29.45
N ASP A 175 -1.25 0.85 30.07
CA ASP A 175 -2.57 1.06 29.47
C ASP A 175 -3.63 1.38 30.53
N ASP A 176 -4.81 1.85 30.06
CA ASP A 176 -5.89 2.30 30.95
C ASP A 176 -6.60 1.13 31.63
N SER A 177 -6.61 -0.04 30.98
CA SER A 177 -7.20 -1.24 31.57
C SER A 177 -6.44 -1.72 32.81
N THR A 178 -5.12 -1.55 32.81
CA THR A 178 -4.27 -1.83 33.98
C THR A 178 -4.61 -0.88 35.15
N LEU A 179 -4.85 0.41 34.87
CA LEU A 179 -5.30 1.36 35.89
C LEU A 179 -6.66 0.95 36.47
N ALA A 180 -7.60 0.52 35.63
CA ALA A 180 -8.91 0.08 36.06
C ALA A 180 -8.84 -1.19 36.95
N LEU A 181 -8.00 -2.16 36.56
CA LEU A 181 -7.75 -3.37 37.37
C LEU A 181 -7.14 -3.02 38.72
N ASN A 182 -6.13 -2.15 38.77
CA ASN A 182 -5.48 -1.71 40.00
C ASN A 182 -6.44 -0.97 40.95
N ALA A 183 -7.43 -0.26 40.36
CA ALA A 183 -8.50 0.38 41.11
C ALA A 183 -9.64 -0.58 41.53
N GLY A 184 -9.52 -1.89 41.27
CA GLY A 184 -10.48 -2.93 41.65
C GLY A 184 -11.68 -3.08 40.69
N HIS A 185 -11.67 -2.44 39.52
CA HIS A 185 -12.71 -2.62 38.53
C HIS A 185 -12.52 -3.91 37.72
N LYS A 186 -13.63 -4.55 37.36
CA LYS A 186 -13.60 -5.67 36.40
C LYS A 186 -13.44 -5.14 35.00
N VAL A 187 -12.51 -5.75 34.24
CA VAL A 187 -12.27 -5.44 32.83
C VAL A 187 -12.81 -6.58 31.98
N ARG A 188 -13.78 -6.28 31.13
CA ARG A 188 -14.34 -7.21 30.15
C ARG A 188 -13.40 -7.33 28.96
N VAL A 189 -13.15 -8.58 28.51
CA VAL A 189 -12.44 -8.84 27.25
C VAL A 189 -13.45 -9.15 26.17
N VAL A 190 -13.33 -8.46 25.02
CA VAL A 190 -14.03 -8.76 23.76
C VAL A 190 -13.02 -9.31 22.74
N ALA A 191 -13.50 -9.93 21.65
CA ALA A 191 -12.64 -10.45 20.61
C ALA A 191 -11.89 -9.30 19.92
N GLY A 192 -10.58 -9.45 19.78
CA GLY A 192 -9.70 -8.54 19.04
C GLY A 192 -9.55 -8.94 17.56
N GLU A 193 -8.76 -8.18 16.82
CA GLU A 193 -8.50 -8.36 15.40
C GLU A 193 -7.00 -8.31 15.10
N GLU A 194 -6.49 -9.20 14.23
CA GLU A 194 -5.08 -9.15 13.81
C GLU A 194 -4.73 -7.85 13.09
N ARG A 195 -5.66 -7.29 12.31
CA ARG A 195 -5.46 -6.00 11.64
C ARG A 195 -5.31 -4.81 12.59
N ALA A 196 -5.78 -4.92 13.84
CA ALA A 196 -5.59 -3.90 14.89
C ALA A 196 -4.21 -4.01 15.56
N LEU A 197 -3.20 -4.47 14.81
CA LEU A 197 -1.80 -4.52 15.28
C LEU A 197 -1.31 -3.10 15.64
N LYS A 198 -0.37 -3.02 16.58
CA LYS A 198 0.26 -1.75 16.93
C LYS A 198 1.48 -1.52 16.03
N ILE A 199 1.39 -0.60 15.11
CA ILE A 199 2.49 -0.23 14.19
C ILE A 199 3.55 0.49 15.02
N THR A 200 4.71 -0.14 15.25
CA THR A 200 5.81 0.38 16.08
C THR A 200 7.15 0.40 15.35
N THR A 201 7.27 -0.38 14.29
CA THR A 201 8.47 -0.52 13.47
C THR A 201 8.12 -0.42 11.98
N PRO A 202 9.11 -0.20 11.07
CA PRO A 202 8.87 -0.29 9.63
C PRO A 202 8.31 -1.65 9.17
N SER A 203 8.67 -2.75 9.84
CA SER A 203 8.13 -4.08 9.55
C SER A 203 6.64 -4.17 9.88
N ASP A 204 6.19 -3.55 10.99
CA ASP A 204 4.77 -3.50 11.31
C ASP A 204 3.99 -2.70 10.26
N LEU A 205 4.60 -1.61 9.73
CA LEU A 205 3.98 -0.81 8.66
C LEU A 205 3.81 -1.65 7.38
N ALA A 206 4.84 -2.42 7.00
CA ALA A 206 4.75 -3.32 5.85
C ALA A 206 3.64 -4.37 6.04
N THR A 207 3.51 -4.94 7.25
CA THR A 207 2.42 -5.85 7.60
C THR A 207 1.06 -5.14 7.53
N ALA A 208 0.94 -3.93 8.05
CA ALA A 208 -0.30 -3.15 8.02
C ALA A 208 -0.76 -2.86 6.58
N LEU A 209 0.17 -2.55 5.66
CA LEU A 209 -0.14 -2.34 4.24
C LEU A 209 -0.83 -3.57 3.61
N THR A 210 -0.48 -4.79 4.01
CA THR A 210 -1.16 -6.00 3.50
C THR A 210 -2.63 -6.08 3.94
N PHE A 211 -3.01 -5.47 5.07
CA PHE A 211 -4.40 -5.43 5.56
C PHE A 211 -5.25 -4.34 4.92
N LEU A 212 -4.65 -3.32 4.31
CA LEU A 212 -5.42 -2.25 3.64
C LEU A 212 -6.17 -2.77 2.40
N GLY A 213 -5.83 -3.96 1.95
CA GLY A 213 -6.50 -4.53 0.78
C GLY A 213 -6.13 -3.81 -0.51
N ASP A 214 -5.02 -3.09 -0.55
CA ASP A 214 -4.24 -2.96 -1.75
C ASP A 214 -3.70 -4.37 -2.07
N ALA A 215 -4.60 -5.27 -2.41
CA ALA A 215 -4.28 -6.39 -3.24
C ALA A 215 -3.70 -5.73 -4.50
N THR A 216 -2.37 -5.59 -4.51
CA THR A 216 -1.64 -5.21 -5.71
C THR A 216 -2.20 -6.10 -6.80
N THR A 217 -3.13 -5.57 -7.60
CA THR A 217 -3.78 -6.37 -8.63
C THR A 217 -2.79 -6.48 -9.76
N PHE A 218 -2.17 -7.63 -9.86
CA PHE A 218 -1.31 -7.96 -10.98
C PHE A 218 -2.19 -8.36 -12.16
N SER A 219 -1.91 -7.75 -13.31
CA SER A 219 -2.53 -8.14 -14.57
C SER A 219 -1.45 -8.45 -15.58
N THR A 220 -1.69 -9.44 -16.42
CA THR A 220 -0.78 -9.83 -17.50
C THR A 220 -1.47 -9.70 -18.84
N GLY A 221 -0.70 -9.37 -19.85
CA GLY A 221 -1.17 -9.34 -21.23
C GLY A 221 -0.11 -9.90 -22.17
N VAL A 222 -0.55 -10.36 -23.32
CA VAL A 222 0.30 -10.83 -24.42
C VAL A 222 -0.06 -10.04 -25.65
N GLY A 223 0.97 -9.58 -26.37
CA GLY A 223 0.85 -8.94 -27.68
C GLY A 223 1.71 -9.67 -28.70
N VAL A 224 1.25 -9.67 -29.94
CA VAL A 224 1.94 -10.32 -31.07
C VAL A 224 1.88 -9.38 -32.26
N ASP A 225 3.02 -9.19 -32.92
CA ASP A 225 3.09 -8.48 -34.20
C ASP A 225 4.02 -9.21 -35.18
N ALA A 226 3.69 -9.13 -36.47
CA ALA A 226 4.47 -9.76 -37.53
C ALA A 226 4.35 -8.97 -38.83
N HIS A 227 5.49 -8.73 -39.46
CA HIS A 227 5.57 -8.01 -40.73
C HIS A 227 6.41 -8.75 -41.76
N ALA A 228 6.01 -8.70 -43.00
CA ALA A 228 6.80 -9.17 -44.14
C ALA A 228 7.97 -8.19 -44.43
N PHE A 229 9.11 -8.71 -44.86
CA PHE A 229 10.18 -7.84 -45.39
C PHE A 229 9.75 -7.19 -46.72
N GLY A 230 10.05 -5.89 -46.85
CA GLY A 230 9.71 -5.09 -48.06
C GLY A 230 10.91 -4.28 -48.52
N ALA A 231 11.17 -4.31 -49.81
CA ALA A 231 12.26 -3.55 -50.39
C ALA A 231 12.04 -2.02 -50.30
N GLY A 232 13.11 -1.27 -50.12
CA GLY A 232 13.06 0.21 -50.17
C GLY A 232 12.64 0.89 -48.87
N ARG A 233 12.47 0.14 -47.78
CA ARG A 233 12.20 0.66 -46.43
C ARG A 233 13.38 0.46 -45.48
N GLN A 234 13.46 1.32 -44.48
CA GLN A 234 14.42 1.16 -43.36
C GLN A 234 13.87 0.15 -42.37
N LEU A 235 14.72 -0.65 -41.77
CA LEU A 235 14.34 -1.54 -40.69
C LEU A 235 14.47 -0.84 -39.34
N TRP A 236 13.37 -0.78 -38.62
CA TRP A 236 13.34 -0.47 -37.18
C TRP A 236 12.96 -1.72 -36.40
N LEU A 237 13.71 -2.02 -35.35
CA LEU A 237 13.47 -3.17 -34.49
C LEU A 237 13.93 -2.90 -33.08
N ALA A 238 13.04 -3.11 -32.11
CA ALA A 238 13.27 -2.88 -30.69
C ALA A 238 13.78 -1.46 -30.38
N GLY A 239 13.18 -0.46 -31.06
CA GLY A 239 13.52 0.95 -30.90
C GLY A 239 14.77 1.41 -31.64
N LEU A 240 15.45 0.53 -32.37
CA LEU A 240 16.72 0.83 -33.05
C LEU A 240 16.59 0.77 -34.55
N HIS A 241 17.30 1.68 -35.25
CA HIS A 241 17.50 1.63 -36.68
C HIS A 241 18.60 0.62 -37.07
N TRP A 242 18.34 -0.20 -38.09
CA TRP A 242 19.23 -1.22 -38.64
C TRP A 242 19.53 -0.93 -40.11
N PRO A 243 20.54 -0.09 -40.40
CA PRO A 243 20.78 0.46 -41.77
C PRO A 243 21.14 -0.56 -42.80
N ASP A 244 21.78 -1.68 -42.37
CA ASP A 244 22.30 -2.73 -43.30
C ASP A 244 21.27 -3.85 -43.53
N GLU A 245 20.06 -3.69 -43.04
CA GLU A 245 18.99 -4.70 -43.10
C GLU A 245 17.82 -4.25 -43.97
N VAL A 246 17.11 -5.23 -44.54
CA VAL A 246 15.87 -4.96 -45.32
C VAL A 246 14.75 -4.60 -44.36
N GLY A 247 14.07 -3.50 -44.61
CA GLY A 247 12.93 -3.07 -43.81
C GLY A 247 11.69 -3.94 -43.99
N VAL A 248 10.65 -3.62 -43.25
CA VAL A 248 9.39 -4.37 -43.26
C VAL A 248 8.27 -3.53 -43.89
N GLU A 249 7.23 -4.20 -44.41
CA GLU A 249 5.99 -3.58 -44.85
C GLU A 249 5.15 -3.17 -43.64
N GLY A 250 4.44 -2.02 -43.71
CA GLY A 250 3.58 -1.54 -42.64
C GLY A 250 3.21 -0.08 -42.77
N HIS A 251 2.25 0.41 -41.98
CA HIS A 251 1.78 1.81 -41.99
C HIS A 251 2.63 2.74 -41.09
N SER A 252 3.40 2.17 -40.10
CA SER A 252 4.32 2.87 -39.22
C SER A 252 5.79 2.57 -39.64
N ASP A 253 6.73 2.63 -38.71
CA ASP A 253 8.10 2.18 -38.90
C ASP A 253 8.25 0.64 -38.93
N GLY A 254 7.18 -0.12 -38.58
CA GLY A 254 7.12 -1.57 -38.62
C GLY A 254 7.90 -2.24 -37.50
N ASP A 255 8.22 -1.56 -36.39
CA ASP A 255 8.91 -2.15 -35.25
C ASP A 255 8.04 -3.19 -34.53
N VAL A 256 8.13 -4.46 -34.97
CA VAL A 256 7.31 -5.56 -34.43
C VAL A 256 7.48 -5.72 -32.91
N ALA A 257 8.66 -5.42 -32.36
CA ALA A 257 8.90 -5.55 -30.91
C ALA A 257 8.17 -4.46 -30.15
N ALA A 258 8.23 -3.21 -30.61
CA ALA A 258 7.52 -2.10 -30.00
C ALA A 258 5.99 -2.26 -30.09
N HIS A 259 5.48 -2.70 -31.24
CA HIS A 259 4.05 -2.94 -31.43
C HIS A 259 3.53 -4.08 -30.54
N ALA A 260 4.24 -5.21 -30.49
CA ALA A 260 3.88 -6.32 -29.60
C ALA A 260 3.88 -5.91 -28.13
N ILE A 261 4.81 -5.04 -27.71
CA ILE A 261 4.83 -4.51 -26.34
C ILE A 261 3.63 -3.61 -26.07
N CYS A 262 3.25 -2.72 -27.00
CA CYS A 262 2.06 -1.88 -26.87
C CYS A 262 0.81 -2.74 -26.68
N ASP A 263 0.61 -3.75 -27.51
CA ASP A 263 -0.55 -4.65 -27.44
C ASP A 263 -0.54 -5.47 -26.15
N ALA A 264 0.62 -5.94 -25.69
CA ALA A 264 0.73 -6.63 -24.41
C ALA A 264 0.31 -5.75 -23.22
N LEU A 265 0.71 -4.46 -23.24
CA LEU A 265 0.34 -3.49 -22.22
C LEU A 265 -1.15 -3.15 -22.26
N PHE A 266 -1.73 -2.94 -23.43
CA PHE A 266 -3.17 -2.72 -23.59
C PHE A 266 -4.00 -3.92 -23.19
N ALA A 267 -3.58 -5.13 -23.57
CA ALA A 267 -4.23 -6.38 -23.13
C ALA A 267 -4.19 -6.55 -21.61
N ALA A 268 -3.06 -6.22 -20.96
CA ALA A 268 -2.92 -6.30 -19.51
C ALA A 268 -3.82 -5.32 -18.76
N THR A 269 -4.11 -4.16 -19.35
CA THR A 269 -4.85 -3.06 -18.71
C THR A 269 -6.32 -2.95 -19.12
N GLY A 270 -6.72 -3.69 -20.18
CA GLY A 270 -8.07 -3.60 -20.74
C GLY A 270 -8.35 -2.29 -21.51
N LEU A 271 -7.30 -1.58 -21.94
CA LEU A 271 -7.41 -0.27 -22.62
C LEU A 271 -7.45 -0.40 -24.17
N GLY A 272 -7.91 -1.52 -24.69
CA GLY A 272 -8.02 -1.77 -26.13
C GLY A 272 -6.79 -2.44 -26.72
N ASP A 273 -6.39 -2.03 -27.93
CA ASP A 273 -5.24 -2.52 -28.68
C ASP A 273 -4.54 -1.37 -29.42
N LEU A 274 -3.44 -1.66 -30.10
CA LEU A 274 -2.68 -0.68 -30.87
C LEU A 274 -3.54 -0.06 -31.99
N GLY A 275 -4.38 -0.86 -32.64
CA GLY A 275 -5.25 -0.39 -33.71
C GLY A 275 -6.31 0.62 -33.25
N SER A 276 -6.93 0.37 -32.10
CA SER A 276 -7.94 1.25 -31.50
C SER A 276 -7.35 2.54 -30.94
N ASN A 277 -6.12 2.48 -30.41
CA ASN A 277 -5.47 3.65 -29.79
C ASN A 277 -4.68 4.49 -30.81
N PHE A 278 -4.03 3.88 -31.80
CA PHE A 278 -3.09 4.53 -32.72
C PHE A 278 -3.35 4.23 -34.19
N GLY A 279 -4.49 3.60 -34.54
CA GLY A 279 -4.83 3.19 -35.89
C GLY A 279 -5.16 4.35 -36.85
N THR A 280 -5.58 4.01 -38.05
CA THR A 280 -5.84 4.96 -39.16
C THR A 280 -6.88 6.05 -38.84
N SER A 281 -7.70 5.87 -37.82
CA SER A 281 -8.62 6.89 -37.28
C SER A 281 -7.92 8.02 -36.50
N ARG A 282 -6.63 7.86 -36.21
CA ARG A 282 -5.78 8.79 -35.46
C ARG A 282 -4.63 9.30 -36.34
N PRO A 283 -4.88 10.27 -37.23
CA PRO A 283 -3.89 10.74 -38.20
C PRO A 283 -2.64 11.36 -37.57
N GLU A 284 -2.72 11.80 -36.31
CA GLU A 284 -1.58 12.31 -35.54
C GLU A 284 -0.48 11.26 -35.31
N TYR A 285 -0.79 9.97 -35.42
CA TYR A 285 0.17 8.87 -35.26
C TYR A 285 0.61 8.26 -36.59
N ALA A 286 0.17 8.85 -37.73
CA ALA A 286 0.57 8.35 -39.04
C ALA A 286 2.10 8.45 -39.23
N GLY A 287 2.76 7.30 -39.42
CA GLY A 287 4.22 7.21 -39.51
C GLY A 287 4.96 7.37 -38.21
N ALA A 288 4.28 7.31 -37.07
CA ALA A 288 4.92 7.37 -35.77
C ALA A 288 5.91 6.21 -35.59
N SER A 289 7.03 6.49 -34.92
CA SER A 289 8.00 5.43 -34.58
C SER A 289 7.48 4.55 -33.43
N GLY A 290 7.91 3.28 -33.40
CA GLY A 290 7.60 2.36 -32.32
C GLY A 290 7.93 2.92 -30.93
N VAL A 291 9.04 3.66 -30.81
CA VAL A 291 9.44 4.36 -29.59
C VAL A 291 8.41 5.43 -29.19
N THR A 292 7.85 6.16 -30.14
CA THR A 292 6.78 7.15 -29.88
C THR A 292 5.53 6.45 -29.39
N LEU A 293 5.09 5.38 -30.05
CA LEU A 293 3.92 4.60 -29.63
C LEU A 293 4.08 4.00 -28.23
N LEU A 294 5.27 3.52 -27.87
CA LEU A 294 5.57 3.03 -26.51
C LEU A 294 5.45 4.13 -25.46
N LYS A 295 5.95 5.34 -25.73
CA LYS A 295 5.82 6.49 -24.82
C LYS A 295 4.36 6.86 -24.57
N GLU A 296 3.57 6.93 -25.63
CA GLU A 296 2.15 7.24 -25.54
C GLU A 296 1.39 6.13 -24.79
N THR A 297 1.70 4.87 -25.07
CA THR A 297 1.15 3.73 -24.33
C THR A 297 1.46 3.85 -22.83
N TYR A 298 2.71 4.17 -22.48
CA TYR A 298 3.11 4.38 -21.07
C TYR A 298 2.30 5.51 -20.41
N VAL A 299 2.08 6.63 -21.10
CA VAL A 299 1.26 7.74 -20.60
C VAL A 299 -0.18 7.30 -20.36
N LEU A 300 -0.79 6.60 -21.33
CA LEU A 300 -2.17 6.12 -21.24
C LEU A 300 -2.37 5.17 -20.05
N ILE A 301 -1.53 4.14 -19.90
CA ILE A 301 -1.67 3.17 -18.82
C ILE A 301 -1.36 3.77 -17.45
N SER A 302 -0.38 4.68 -17.36
CA SER A 302 -0.05 5.38 -16.13
C SER A 302 -1.19 6.29 -15.68
N SER A 303 -1.84 7.00 -16.61
CA SER A 303 -3.01 7.84 -16.35
C SER A 303 -4.23 7.03 -15.89
N ALA A 304 -4.32 5.76 -16.30
CA ALA A 304 -5.34 4.81 -15.85
C ALA A 304 -5.02 4.12 -14.51
N GLY A 305 -3.93 4.52 -13.83
CA GLY A 305 -3.54 4.02 -12.52
C GLY A 305 -2.72 2.72 -12.55
N TYR A 306 -2.11 2.39 -13.70
CA TYR A 306 -1.25 1.21 -13.81
C TYR A 306 0.24 1.59 -13.82
N SER A 307 1.07 0.72 -13.26
CA SER A 307 2.53 0.76 -13.38
C SER A 307 3.05 -0.53 -14.00
N ILE A 308 4.08 -0.41 -14.85
CA ILE A 308 4.73 -1.57 -15.48
C ILE A 308 5.69 -2.18 -14.48
N SER A 309 5.54 -3.49 -14.22
CA SER A 309 6.46 -4.26 -13.39
C SER A 309 7.55 -4.91 -14.23
N HIS A 310 7.19 -5.56 -15.34
CA HIS A 310 8.13 -6.25 -16.22
C HIS A 310 7.58 -6.40 -17.63
N ILE A 311 8.47 -6.30 -18.62
CA ILE A 311 8.19 -6.62 -20.03
C ILE A 311 9.17 -7.68 -20.49
N SER A 312 8.67 -8.70 -21.16
CA SER A 312 9.50 -9.65 -21.90
C SER A 312 9.06 -9.69 -23.36
N VAL A 313 10.00 -9.53 -24.30
CA VAL A 313 9.74 -9.64 -25.74
C VAL A 313 10.64 -10.66 -26.39
N GLN A 314 10.02 -11.60 -27.08
CA GLN A 314 10.67 -12.62 -27.91
C GLN A 314 10.59 -12.21 -29.36
N ILE A 315 11.72 -11.89 -29.98
CA ILE A 315 11.84 -11.63 -31.41
C ILE A 315 12.07 -12.95 -32.14
N ILE A 316 11.33 -13.17 -33.23
CA ILE A 316 11.37 -14.39 -34.03
C ILE A 316 11.73 -14.03 -35.46
N GLY A 317 12.92 -14.44 -35.90
CA GLY A 317 13.42 -14.14 -37.24
C GLY A 317 14.88 -14.53 -37.43
N ASN A 318 15.30 -14.60 -38.70
CA ASN A 318 16.69 -14.96 -39.07
C ASN A 318 17.63 -13.75 -38.99
N ARG A 319 17.07 -12.54 -39.09
CA ARG A 319 17.79 -11.25 -39.08
C ARG A 319 16.89 -10.11 -38.60
N PRO A 320 17.47 -8.99 -38.06
CA PRO A 320 18.87 -8.82 -37.67
C PRO A 320 19.24 -9.66 -36.45
N ARG A 321 20.53 -9.87 -36.23
CA ARG A 321 21.01 -10.54 -35.02
C ARG A 321 21.03 -9.56 -33.84
N ILE A 322 19.90 -9.46 -33.13
CA ILE A 322 19.68 -8.53 -32.02
C ILE A 322 20.75 -8.62 -30.90
N GLY A 323 21.41 -9.78 -30.77
CA GLY A 323 22.40 -10.02 -29.71
C GLY A 323 23.53 -8.98 -29.67
N ALA A 324 23.97 -8.47 -30.82
CA ALA A 324 25.03 -7.46 -30.92
C ALA A 324 24.64 -6.10 -30.31
N ARG A 325 23.35 -5.74 -30.36
CA ARG A 325 22.81 -4.45 -29.86
C ARG A 325 21.74 -4.61 -28.80
N ARG A 326 21.66 -5.80 -28.16
CA ARG A 326 20.59 -6.10 -27.19
C ARG A 326 20.56 -5.12 -26.02
N ALA A 327 21.72 -4.77 -25.46
CA ALA A 327 21.79 -3.84 -24.34
C ALA A 327 21.30 -2.43 -24.72
N GLU A 328 21.61 -1.96 -25.93
CA GLU A 328 21.15 -0.69 -26.47
C GLU A 328 19.63 -0.71 -26.68
N ALA A 329 19.09 -1.79 -27.25
CA ALA A 329 17.65 -1.98 -27.42
C ALA A 329 16.89 -2.00 -26.10
N ILE A 330 17.39 -2.76 -25.10
CA ILE A 330 16.80 -2.78 -23.75
C ILE A 330 16.76 -1.37 -23.16
N SER A 331 17.86 -0.62 -23.25
CA SER A 331 17.92 0.75 -22.73
C SER A 331 16.90 1.66 -23.42
N THR A 332 16.77 1.58 -24.74
CA THR A 332 15.85 2.40 -25.54
C THR A 332 14.39 2.10 -25.17
N LEU A 333 14.00 0.82 -25.12
CA LEU A 333 12.64 0.41 -24.76
C LEU A 333 12.32 0.76 -23.29
N SER A 334 13.24 0.51 -22.37
CA SER A 334 13.09 0.86 -20.96
C SER A 334 12.86 2.36 -20.77
N GLN A 335 13.64 3.21 -21.43
CA GLN A 335 13.46 4.67 -21.37
C GLN A 335 12.10 5.11 -21.92
N ALA A 336 11.64 4.51 -23.02
CA ALA A 336 10.32 4.80 -23.59
C ALA A 336 9.17 4.42 -22.64
N LEU A 337 9.40 3.43 -21.79
CA LEU A 337 8.43 2.88 -20.82
C LEU A 337 8.66 3.39 -19.38
N GLY A 338 9.23 4.60 -19.21
CA GLY A 338 9.40 5.24 -17.92
C GLY A 338 10.40 4.54 -16.98
N GLY A 339 11.37 3.80 -17.54
CA GLY A 339 12.40 3.07 -16.79
C GLY A 339 11.99 1.66 -16.39
N ALA A 340 10.92 1.10 -16.95
CA ALA A 340 10.47 -0.25 -16.67
C ALA A 340 11.52 -1.29 -17.06
N GLU A 341 11.55 -2.42 -16.34
CA GLU A 341 12.44 -3.54 -16.67
C GLU A 341 11.98 -4.25 -17.95
N VAL A 342 12.92 -4.38 -18.92
CA VAL A 342 12.66 -5.01 -20.22
C VAL A 342 13.65 -6.12 -20.47
N ALA A 343 13.15 -7.31 -20.81
CA ALA A 343 13.94 -8.44 -21.28
C ALA A 343 13.70 -8.64 -22.79
N ILE A 344 14.79 -8.76 -23.57
CA ILE A 344 14.73 -9.05 -25.00
C ILE A 344 15.39 -10.40 -25.29
N LEU A 345 14.65 -11.30 -25.91
CA LEU A 345 15.11 -12.59 -26.37
C LEU A 345 14.95 -12.68 -27.90
N ALA A 346 15.67 -13.58 -28.52
CA ALA A 346 15.55 -13.83 -29.97
C ALA A 346 15.69 -15.32 -30.28
N THR A 347 14.95 -15.78 -31.26
CA THR A 347 15.01 -17.14 -31.76
C THR A 347 14.74 -17.19 -33.26
N THR A 348 14.97 -18.36 -33.88
CA THR A 348 14.56 -18.66 -35.26
C THR A 348 13.50 -19.76 -35.24
N THR A 349 12.89 -20.00 -36.39
CA THR A 349 11.96 -21.13 -36.60
C THR A 349 12.57 -22.21 -37.51
N ASP A 350 13.89 -22.29 -37.54
CA ASP A 350 14.68 -23.35 -38.22
C ASP A 350 14.22 -23.63 -39.69
N GLY A 351 14.02 -22.54 -40.43
CA GLY A 351 13.62 -22.60 -41.84
C GLY A 351 12.12 -22.76 -42.08
N MET A 352 11.29 -22.80 -41.03
CA MET A 352 9.84 -22.99 -41.18
C MET A 352 9.07 -21.65 -41.20
N GLY A 353 8.11 -21.55 -42.13
CA GLY A 353 7.15 -20.45 -42.21
C GLY A 353 7.75 -19.08 -42.52
N LEU A 354 6.93 -18.01 -42.29
CA LEU A 354 7.27 -16.63 -42.60
C LEU A 354 8.67 -16.21 -42.11
N THR A 355 8.97 -16.49 -40.86
CA THR A 355 10.18 -16.03 -40.19
C THR A 355 11.38 -16.91 -40.52
N GLY A 356 11.21 -18.24 -40.58
CA GLY A 356 12.31 -19.18 -40.87
C GLY A 356 12.71 -19.16 -42.35
N GLU A 357 11.79 -18.94 -43.27
CA GLU A 357 12.05 -18.78 -44.69
C GLU A 357 12.65 -17.39 -45.03
N GLY A 358 12.81 -16.51 -44.02
CA GLY A 358 13.37 -15.16 -44.20
C GLY A 358 12.43 -14.21 -44.97
N LYS A 359 11.13 -14.48 -44.99
CA LYS A 359 10.12 -13.63 -45.62
C LYS A 359 9.60 -12.51 -44.74
N GLY A 360 9.87 -12.57 -43.45
CA GLY A 360 9.43 -11.57 -42.48
C GLY A 360 10.03 -11.79 -41.09
N ILE A 361 9.57 -10.97 -40.15
CA ILE A 361 9.97 -10.98 -38.74
C ILE A 361 8.71 -10.86 -37.87
N ALA A 362 8.74 -11.48 -36.69
CA ALA A 362 7.66 -11.39 -35.72
C ALA A 362 8.19 -11.14 -34.31
N ALA A 363 7.32 -10.67 -33.44
CA ALA A 363 7.59 -10.56 -32.01
C ALA A 363 6.37 -10.98 -31.20
N ILE A 364 6.66 -11.58 -30.03
CA ILE A 364 5.68 -11.88 -29.01
C ILE A 364 6.15 -11.18 -27.74
N ALA A 365 5.33 -10.34 -27.16
CA ALA A 365 5.60 -9.67 -25.90
C ALA A 365 4.65 -10.14 -24.80
N SER A 366 5.13 -10.18 -23.57
CA SER A 366 4.32 -10.30 -22.38
C SER A 366 4.56 -9.12 -21.46
N ALA A 367 3.50 -8.59 -20.87
CA ALA A 367 3.54 -7.50 -19.91
C ALA A 367 3.00 -7.96 -18.56
N LEU A 368 3.65 -7.56 -17.48
CA LEU A 368 3.15 -7.62 -16.12
C LEU A 368 2.97 -6.19 -15.64
N VAL A 369 1.73 -5.83 -15.29
CA VAL A 369 1.38 -4.51 -14.76
C VAL A 369 0.75 -4.63 -13.38
N ILE A 370 0.86 -3.55 -12.61
CA ILE A 370 0.31 -3.41 -11.28
C ILE A 370 -0.71 -2.26 -11.32
N LYS A 371 -1.93 -2.52 -10.91
CA LYS A 371 -2.93 -1.48 -10.65
C LYS A 371 -2.73 -0.96 -9.22
N ARG A 372 -2.52 0.36 -9.09
CA ARG A 372 -2.39 1.06 -7.80
C ARG A 372 -3.71 1.64 -7.34
#